data_31e7eb140ba9ee4fe988304f5b364cf2
#
_entry.id   31e7eb140ba9ee4fe988304f5b364cf2
#
_cell.length_a   1.000
_cell.length_b   1.000
_cell.length_c   1.000
_cell.angle_alpha   90.00
_cell.angle_beta   90.00
_cell.angle_gamma   90.00
#
_symmetry.space_group_name_H-M   'P 1'
#
loop_
_entity.id
_entity.type
_entity.pdbx_description
1 polymer ?
#
loop_
_entity_poly.entity_id
_entity_poly.type
_entity_poly.pdbx_seq_one_letter_code
_entity_poly.pdbx_strand_id
1 'polypeptide(L)'
;MKKTSFIYLLLLIALGLSSCQQEKTFKVLQFNIWQEGAVVKGGFDAIADEIVRSNADFVTLSEVRNYHQTRFCDRIVEALRQRGQTYYSFYTEDSGLLSRYPITDSTTVYPLNDDRGSMYKAITHIG
;
A
#
# COMPACT_ATOMS: atom_id res chain seq x y z
N MET A 1 -34.61 33.99 34.73
CA MET A 1 -33.25 34.28 34.21
C MET A 1 -32.28 33.09 34.28
N LYS A 2 -32.37 32.20 35.25
CA LYS A 2 -31.46 31.04 35.33
C LYS A 2 -31.72 29.89 34.31
N LYS A 3 -32.97 29.76 33.82
CA LYS A 3 -33.33 28.70 32.84
C LYS A 3 -32.85 28.99 31.41
N THR A 4 -32.82 30.21 31.00
CA THR A 4 -32.36 30.61 29.66
C THR A 4 -30.85 30.44 29.50
N SER A 5 -30.07 30.74 30.55
CA SER A 5 -28.61 30.56 30.55
C SER A 5 -28.20 29.10 30.41
N PHE A 6 -28.95 28.19 31.00
CA PHE A 6 -28.71 26.75 30.90
C PHE A 6 -28.99 26.19 29.49
N ILE A 7 -30.00 26.71 28.81
CA ILE A 7 -30.36 26.34 27.44
C ILE A 7 -29.24 26.78 26.46
N TYR A 8 -28.69 27.98 26.63
CA TYR A 8 -27.58 28.47 25.81
C TYR A 8 -26.30 27.66 26.02
N LEU A 9 -26.04 27.21 27.24
CA LEU A 9 -24.90 26.34 27.55
C LEU A 9 -25.05 24.97 26.89
N LEU A 10 -26.24 24.37 26.90
CA LEU A 10 -26.53 23.12 26.21
C LEU A 10 -26.43 23.22 24.68
N LEU A 11 -26.87 24.36 24.10
CA LEU A 11 -26.72 24.63 22.67
C LEU A 11 -25.24 24.77 22.25
N LEU A 12 -24.43 25.45 23.06
CA LEU A 12 -22.99 25.60 22.82
C LEU A 12 -22.25 24.24 22.88
N ILE A 13 -22.63 23.36 23.79
CA ILE A 13 -22.06 22.01 23.89
C ILE A 13 -22.45 21.13 22.68
N ALA A 14 -23.69 21.26 22.22
CA ALA A 14 -24.16 20.53 21.04
C ALA A 14 -23.48 20.96 19.73
N LEU A 15 -23.10 22.21 19.59
CA LEU A 15 -22.36 22.75 18.45
C LEU A 15 -20.85 22.31 18.47
N GLY A 16 -20.30 22.01 19.63
CA GLY A 16 -18.92 21.55 19.78
C GLY A 16 -18.67 20.08 19.43
N LEU A 17 -19.73 19.29 19.23
CA LEU A 17 -19.64 17.85 18.92
C LEU A 17 -19.71 17.55 17.41
N SER A 18 -19.56 18.55 16.54
CA SER A 18 -19.33 18.31 15.12
C SER A 18 -17.98 17.63 14.98
N SER A 19 -17.97 16.31 15.11
CA SER A 19 -16.82 15.45 14.78
C SER A 19 -16.49 15.71 13.31
N CYS A 20 -15.43 16.45 13.06
CA CYS A 20 -14.86 16.58 11.73
C CYS A 20 -14.30 15.20 11.37
N GLN A 21 -15.07 14.40 10.68
CA GLN A 21 -14.63 13.12 10.15
C GLN A 21 -13.66 13.44 9.04
N GLN A 22 -12.37 13.38 9.34
CA GLN A 22 -11.32 13.60 8.37
C GLN A 22 -11.34 12.44 7.36
N GLU A 23 -11.69 12.73 6.11
CA GLU A 23 -11.59 11.76 5.03
C GLU A 23 -10.13 11.34 4.87
N LYS A 24 -9.88 10.02 4.98
CA LYS A 24 -8.56 9.45 4.69
C LYS A 24 -8.49 9.13 3.20
N THR A 25 -7.59 9.77 2.50
CA THR A 25 -7.31 9.50 1.08
C THR A 25 -6.07 8.65 0.96
N PHE A 26 -6.13 7.60 0.16
CA PHE A 26 -5.00 6.73 -0.13
C PHE A 26 -4.62 6.79 -1.60
N LYS A 27 -3.32 6.72 -1.85
CA LYS A 27 -2.78 6.60 -3.20
C LYS A 27 -2.44 5.13 -3.47
N VAL A 28 -2.93 4.63 -4.59
CA VAL A 28 -2.62 3.29 -5.07
C VAL A 28 -1.86 3.39 -6.38
N LEU A 29 -0.72 2.74 -6.47
CA LEU A 29 0.01 2.54 -7.71
C LEU A 29 -0.22 1.11 -8.18
N GLN A 30 -0.75 0.93 -9.39
CA GLN A 30 -0.70 -0.33 -10.11
C GLN A 30 0.40 -0.25 -11.17
N PHE A 31 1.32 -1.20 -11.17
CA PHE A 31 2.51 -1.12 -11.98
C PHE A 31 2.88 -2.49 -12.56
N ASN A 32 2.79 -2.62 -13.89
CA ASN A 32 3.41 -3.75 -14.58
C ASN A 32 4.91 -3.46 -14.69
N ILE A 33 5.72 -4.29 -14.07
CA ILE A 33 7.17 -4.08 -13.95
C ILE A 33 7.98 -4.81 -15.02
N TRP A 34 7.29 -5.32 -16.04
CA TRP A 34 7.90 -5.98 -17.20
C TRP A 34 9.05 -6.92 -16.80
N GLN A 35 8.70 -8.05 -16.19
CA GLN A 35 9.66 -9.07 -15.74
C GLN A 35 10.75 -8.48 -14.79
N GLU A 36 10.29 -7.73 -13.78
CA GLU A 36 11.17 -7.11 -12.77
C GLU A 36 12.17 -6.07 -13.36
N GLY A 37 11.88 -5.52 -14.52
CA GLY A 37 12.80 -4.63 -15.24
C GLY A 37 14.05 -5.34 -15.77
N ALA A 38 14.10 -6.67 -15.75
CA ALA A 38 15.31 -7.44 -16.12
C ALA A 38 15.72 -7.26 -17.57
N VAL A 39 14.78 -6.89 -18.44
CA VAL A 39 15.01 -6.67 -19.87
C VAL A 39 15.57 -5.28 -20.20
N VAL A 40 15.66 -4.39 -19.21
CA VAL A 40 16.13 -3.02 -19.37
C VAL A 40 17.32 -2.75 -18.45
N LYS A 41 18.39 -2.19 -18.98
CA LYS A 41 19.53 -1.80 -18.16
C LYS A 41 19.10 -0.77 -17.10
N GLY A 42 19.32 -1.07 -15.82
CA GLY A 42 18.89 -0.23 -14.71
C GLY A 42 17.39 -0.29 -14.41
N GLY A 43 16.66 -1.25 -15.00
CA GLY A 43 15.22 -1.37 -14.85
C GLY A 43 14.75 -1.56 -13.41
N PHE A 44 15.48 -2.32 -12.60
CA PHE A 44 15.18 -2.50 -11.18
C PHE A 44 15.21 -1.16 -10.40
N ASP A 45 16.26 -0.37 -10.61
CA ASP A 45 16.37 0.95 -9.95
C ASP A 45 15.30 1.91 -10.45
N ALA A 46 14.98 1.88 -11.73
CA ALA A 46 13.90 2.70 -12.31
C ALA A 46 12.54 2.35 -11.70
N ILE A 47 12.26 1.07 -11.41
CA ILE A 47 11.05 0.64 -10.70
C ILE A 47 11.02 1.23 -9.29
N ALA A 48 12.13 1.13 -8.55
CA ALA A 48 12.22 1.68 -7.20
C ALA A 48 12.01 3.21 -7.21
N ASP A 49 12.64 3.92 -8.14
CA ASP A 49 12.51 5.37 -8.28
C ASP A 49 11.07 5.79 -8.64
N GLU A 50 10.38 5.01 -9.47
CA GLU A 50 8.99 5.27 -9.81
C GLU A 50 8.07 5.09 -8.60
N ILE A 51 8.28 4.05 -7.81
CA ILE A 51 7.52 3.84 -6.57
C ILE A 51 7.73 5.01 -5.61
N VAL A 52 8.97 5.47 -5.42
CA VAL A 52 9.27 6.66 -4.61
C VAL A 52 8.54 7.89 -5.13
N ARG A 53 8.64 8.15 -6.44
CA ARG A 53 8.03 9.31 -7.09
C ARG A 53 6.51 9.32 -6.98
N SER A 54 5.87 8.16 -7.06
CA SER A 54 4.42 8.02 -6.94
C SER A 54 3.91 8.45 -5.57
N ASN A 55 4.73 8.31 -4.53
CA ASN A 55 4.36 8.48 -3.14
C ASN A 55 3.08 7.70 -2.77
N ALA A 56 2.95 6.49 -3.31
CA ALA A 56 1.79 5.63 -3.10
C ALA A 56 1.76 5.04 -1.69
N ASP A 57 0.58 4.87 -1.14
CA ASP A 57 0.37 4.16 0.13
C ASP A 57 0.36 2.65 -0.09
N PHE A 58 -0.16 2.23 -1.24
CA PHE A 58 -0.22 0.84 -1.66
C PHE A 58 0.32 0.70 -3.08
N VAL A 59 1.06 -0.37 -3.32
CA VAL A 59 1.58 -0.70 -4.66
C VAL A 59 1.20 -2.13 -5.01
N THR A 60 0.59 -2.30 -6.16
CA THR A 60 0.34 -3.62 -6.75
C THR A 60 1.24 -3.77 -7.96
N LEU A 61 2.00 -4.86 -7.99
CA LEU A 61 2.95 -5.17 -9.05
C LEU A 61 2.48 -6.38 -9.82
N SER A 62 2.64 -6.35 -11.13
CA SER A 62 2.48 -7.51 -12.01
C SER A 62 3.77 -7.83 -12.75
N GLU A 63 3.91 -9.05 -13.19
CA GLU A 63 5.10 -9.64 -13.78
C GLU A 63 6.30 -9.74 -12.82
N VAL A 64 6.01 -10.08 -11.58
CA VAL A 64 7.01 -10.53 -10.59
C VAL A 64 7.45 -11.94 -10.97
N ARG A 65 8.76 -12.17 -11.13
CA ARG A 65 9.31 -13.46 -11.58
C ARG A 65 10.21 -14.13 -10.55
N ASN A 66 10.60 -13.40 -9.52
CA ASN A 66 11.52 -13.86 -8.46
C ASN A 66 12.83 -14.44 -9.02
N TYR A 67 13.41 -13.71 -9.98
CA TYR A 67 14.66 -14.10 -10.62
C TYR A 67 15.81 -14.28 -9.61
N HIS A 68 16.80 -15.08 -9.98
CA HIS A 68 18.00 -15.39 -9.18
C HIS A 68 17.69 -16.07 -7.85
N GLN A 69 16.56 -16.78 -7.75
CA GLN A 69 16.11 -17.48 -6.53
C GLN A 69 15.93 -16.52 -5.35
N THR A 70 15.61 -15.26 -5.64
CA THR A 70 15.35 -14.22 -4.64
C THR A 70 13.94 -13.68 -4.79
N ARG A 71 13.32 -13.31 -3.66
CA ARG A 71 12.01 -12.67 -3.68
C ARG A 71 12.14 -11.22 -4.14
N PHE A 72 11.49 -10.88 -5.24
CA PHE A 72 11.51 -9.52 -5.75
C PHE A 72 10.99 -8.51 -4.73
N CYS A 73 9.88 -8.82 -4.06
CA CYS A 73 9.29 -7.92 -3.08
C CYS A 73 10.24 -7.61 -1.92
N ASP A 74 11.07 -8.55 -1.47
CA ASP A 74 12.07 -8.30 -0.44
C ASP A 74 13.17 -7.37 -0.96
N ARG A 75 13.64 -7.59 -2.18
CA ARG A 75 14.67 -6.74 -2.82
C ARG A 75 14.17 -5.31 -3.03
N ILE A 76 12.94 -5.13 -3.52
CA ILE A 76 12.40 -3.81 -3.80
C ILE A 76 12.11 -3.03 -2.51
N VAL A 77 11.63 -3.69 -1.45
CA VAL A 77 11.44 -3.07 -0.13
C VAL A 77 12.77 -2.58 0.44
N GLU A 78 13.83 -3.35 0.32
CA GLU A 78 15.16 -2.93 0.74
C GLU A 78 15.68 -1.74 -0.09
N ALA A 79 15.49 -1.76 -1.41
CA ALA A 79 15.87 -0.64 -2.28
C ALA A 79 15.08 0.63 -1.95
N LEU A 80 13.80 0.51 -1.59
CA LEU A 80 12.97 1.62 -1.13
C LEU A 80 13.43 2.15 0.22
N ARG A 81 13.84 1.27 1.14
CA ARG A 81 14.40 1.66 2.44
C ARG A 81 15.68 2.50 2.28
N GLN A 82 16.55 2.11 1.36
CA GLN A 82 17.76 2.88 1.01
C GLN A 82 17.44 4.27 0.42
N ARG A 83 16.25 4.44 -0.13
CA ARG A 83 15.70 5.72 -0.63
C ARG A 83 14.86 6.48 0.40
N GLY A 84 14.91 6.07 1.68
CA GLY A 84 14.19 6.70 2.77
C GLY A 84 12.69 6.40 2.82
N GLN A 85 12.24 5.33 2.13
CA GLN A 85 10.84 4.92 2.13
C GLN A 85 10.67 3.59 2.86
N THR A 86 9.65 3.50 3.72
CA THR A 86 9.33 2.26 4.44
C THR A 86 8.08 1.63 3.84
N TYR A 87 8.23 0.39 3.39
CA TYR A 87 7.13 -0.44 2.92
C TYR A 87 7.23 -1.82 3.54
N TYR A 88 6.07 -2.42 3.70
CA TYR A 88 5.88 -3.85 4.00
C TYR A 88 5.48 -4.56 2.72
N SER A 89 5.85 -5.81 2.57
CA SER A 89 5.52 -6.59 1.38
C SER A 89 4.85 -7.90 1.72
N PHE A 90 4.06 -8.38 0.79
CA PHE A 90 3.57 -9.74 0.76
C PHE A 90 4.18 -10.47 -0.43
N TYR A 91 4.75 -11.64 -0.16
CA TYR A 91 5.36 -12.49 -1.17
C TYR A 91 4.29 -13.21 -1.99
N THR A 92 4.38 -13.09 -3.30
CA THR A 92 3.52 -13.79 -4.25
C THR A 92 4.33 -14.25 -5.46
N GLU A 93 3.76 -15.16 -6.23
CA GLU A 93 4.23 -15.51 -7.56
C GLU A 93 3.49 -14.64 -8.58
N ASP A 94 4.19 -14.15 -9.61
CA ASP A 94 3.67 -13.31 -10.69
C ASP A 94 3.14 -11.94 -10.29
N SER A 95 2.84 -11.71 -9.04
CA SER A 95 2.38 -10.42 -8.53
C SER A 95 3.09 -10.02 -7.24
N GLY A 96 3.01 -8.76 -6.86
CA GLY A 96 3.55 -8.22 -5.63
C GLY A 96 2.62 -7.20 -5.00
N LEU A 97 2.63 -7.15 -3.68
CA LEU A 97 1.89 -6.18 -2.89
C LEU A 97 2.86 -5.48 -1.93
N LEU A 98 2.88 -4.15 -2.00
CA LEU A 98 3.59 -3.32 -1.04
C LEU A 98 2.60 -2.40 -0.34
N SER A 99 2.84 -2.14 0.94
CA SER A 99 2.01 -1.26 1.78
C SER A 99 2.88 -0.42 2.69
N ARG A 100 2.55 0.85 2.88
CA ARG A 100 3.13 1.67 3.95
C ARG A 100 2.69 1.24 5.34
N TYR A 101 1.63 0.45 5.43
CA TYR A 101 1.06 -0.06 6.67
C TYR A 101 1.39 -1.54 6.82
N PRO A 102 1.63 -2.03 8.05
CA PRO A 102 1.91 -3.44 8.29
C PRO A 102 0.82 -4.33 7.69
N ILE A 103 1.24 -5.36 6.95
CA ILE A 103 0.34 -6.39 6.43
C ILE A 103 0.13 -7.41 7.56
N THR A 104 -1.10 -7.54 8.02
CA THR A 104 -1.46 -8.36 9.19
C THR A 104 -2.01 -9.72 8.82
N ASP A 105 -2.51 -9.85 7.60
CA ASP A 105 -3.04 -11.11 7.07
C ASP A 105 -2.95 -11.14 5.55
N SER A 106 -2.82 -12.33 4.99
CA SER A 106 -2.75 -12.54 3.55
C SER A 106 -3.22 -13.94 3.16
N THR A 107 -3.79 -14.06 2.00
CA THR A 107 -4.23 -15.34 1.46
C THR A 107 -4.16 -15.39 -0.06
N THR A 108 -3.91 -16.58 -0.59
CA THR A 108 -4.05 -16.86 -2.00
C THR A 108 -5.54 -17.04 -2.31
N VAL A 109 -6.06 -16.22 -3.19
CA VAL A 109 -7.44 -16.34 -3.69
C VAL A 109 -7.47 -17.25 -4.91
N TYR A 110 -6.47 -17.08 -5.78
CA TYR A 110 -6.31 -17.87 -6.99
C TYR A 110 -4.82 -18.15 -7.19
N PRO A 111 -4.37 -19.41 -7.06
CA PRO A 111 -2.95 -19.76 -7.24
C PRO A 111 -2.53 -19.63 -8.71
N LEU A 112 -1.25 -19.39 -8.93
CA LEU A 112 -0.66 -19.45 -10.26
C LEU A 112 -0.89 -20.84 -10.85
N ASN A 113 -1.47 -20.91 -12.03
CA ASN A 113 -1.73 -22.14 -12.74
C ASN A 113 -1.67 -21.91 -14.26
N ASP A 114 -0.77 -22.61 -14.94
CA ASP A 114 -0.65 -22.66 -16.40
C ASP A 114 -0.69 -21.28 -17.09
N ASP A 115 0.14 -20.35 -16.67
CA ASP A 115 0.30 -19.00 -17.25
C ASP A 115 -0.95 -18.10 -17.21
N ARG A 116 -1.97 -18.48 -16.46
CA ARG A 116 -3.20 -17.69 -16.34
C ARG A 116 -3.16 -16.59 -15.29
N GLY A 117 -2.03 -16.43 -14.61
CA GLY A 117 -1.86 -15.46 -13.54
C GLY A 117 -2.32 -15.97 -12.18
N SER A 118 -2.20 -15.12 -11.20
CA SER A 118 -2.52 -15.43 -9.82
C SER A 118 -3.27 -14.27 -9.16
N MET A 119 -4.02 -14.57 -8.11
CA MET A 119 -4.73 -13.56 -7.33
C MET A 119 -4.46 -13.77 -5.84
N TYR A 120 -4.08 -12.70 -5.19
CA TYR A 120 -3.76 -12.68 -3.77
C TYR A 120 -4.50 -11.54 -3.06
N LYS A 121 -4.72 -11.71 -1.79
CA LYS A 121 -5.31 -10.73 -0.90
C LYS A 121 -4.39 -10.49 0.28
N ALA A 122 -4.18 -9.25 0.62
CA ALA A 122 -3.52 -8.84 1.86
C ALA A 122 -4.41 -7.89 2.64
N ILE A 123 -4.31 -7.93 3.95
CA ILE A 123 -5.07 -7.08 4.88
C ILE A 123 -4.08 -6.23 5.67
N THR A 124 -4.38 -4.95 5.77
CA THR A 124 -3.66 -4.01 6.62
C THR A 124 -4.67 -3.23 7.46
N HIS A 125 -4.28 -2.85 8.67
CA HIS A 125 -5.07 -1.99 9.53
C HIS A 125 -4.47 -0.58 9.53
N ILE A 126 -5.33 0.40 9.28
CA ILE A 126 -4.96 1.80 9.21
C ILE A 126 -5.59 2.47 10.42
N GLY A 127 -4.76 2.75 11.43
CA GLY A 127 -5.16 3.42 12.66
C GLY A 127 -5.59 4.87 12.46
#